data_2f5b841a04d84a1653f034acf315ba7b
#
_entry.id   2f5b841a04d84a1653f034acf315ba7b
#
_cell.length_a   1.000
_cell.length_b   1.000
_cell.length_c   1.000
_cell.angle_alpha   90.00
_cell.angle_beta   90.00
_cell.angle_gamma   90.00
#
_symmetry.space_group_name_H-M   'P 1'
#
loop_
_entity.id
_entity.type
_entity.pdbx_description
1 polymer ?
#
loop_
_entity_poly.entity_id
_entity_poly.type
_entity_poly.pdbx_seq_one_letter_code
_entity_poly.pdbx_strand_id
1 'polypeptide(L)'
;GPHVPDTGRLGDFKLTKLAGAYWRGDSNNEMLQRIYGTAWPSKKELEEYLHRLEEAEKRDHRRLGKQLDLFHFQEEAPGMVFWHDKGWRIYTLVQEYMRAQLRRHGYLEVNTPEVVDIRLWEKSGHADKFIQDMFLTESENRNYAIKPMNCPCHIQIYNQGLVSYRDLPLRLAEFGSCHRNGPSGALHGLMRVRAFKQDDAHIFCTPEQVGAESAAFIELLYKIY
;
A
#
# COMPACT_ATOMS: atom_id res chain seq x y z
N GLY A 1 27.10 1.94 -3.61
CA GLY A 1 27.85 0.82 -4.15
C GLY A 1 29.18 1.27 -4.76
N PRO A 2 30.02 0.35 -5.24
CA PRO A 2 31.28 0.70 -5.89
C PRO A 2 31.03 1.51 -7.16
N HIS A 3 31.89 2.49 -7.39
CA HIS A 3 31.88 3.30 -8.61
C HIS A 3 32.74 2.67 -9.69
N VAL A 4 32.39 2.87 -10.96
CA VAL A 4 33.26 2.52 -12.07
C VAL A 4 34.43 3.54 -12.19
N PRO A 5 35.63 3.13 -12.59
CA PRO A 5 36.79 4.02 -12.69
C PRO A 5 36.63 5.14 -13.71
N ASP A 6 35.94 4.88 -14.81
CA ASP A 6 35.68 5.83 -15.88
C ASP A 6 34.41 5.44 -16.67
N THR A 7 33.86 6.39 -17.42
CA THR A 7 32.63 6.20 -18.21
C THR A 7 32.79 5.30 -19.43
N GLY A 8 34.05 5.07 -19.89
CA GLY A 8 34.34 4.16 -20.99
C GLY A 8 34.07 2.69 -20.65
N ARG A 9 33.91 2.38 -19.37
CA ARG A 9 33.50 1.04 -18.90
C ARG A 9 31.99 0.83 -18.82
N LEU A 10 31.21 1.86 -19.09
CA LEU A 10 29.78 1.70 -19.26
C LEU A 10 29.51 1.02 -20.59
N GLY A 11 28.74 -0.04 -20.57
CA GLY A 11 28.28 -0.74 -21.76
C GLY A 11 27.21 0.08 -22.53
N ASP A 12 26.27 -0.60 -23.10
CA ASP A 12 25.15 0.05 -23.78
C ASP A 12 24.25 0.77 -22.78
N PHE A 13 23.94 2.04 -23.03
CA PHE A 13 23.08 2.84 -22.14
C PHE A 13 22.00 3.61 -22.91
N LYS A 14 20.97 4.01 -22.19
CA LYS A 14 19.87 4.86 -22.69
C LYS A 14 19.48 5.87 -21.63
N LEU A 15 19.38 7.15 -22.04
CA LEU A 15 18.69 8.17 -21.25
C LEU A 15 17.18 7.99 -21.43
N THR A 16 16.46 7.86 -20.34
CA THR A 16 15.05 7.43 -20.37
C THR A 16 14.06 8.55 -20.04
N LYS A 17 14.44 9.47 -19.13
CA LYS A 17 13.52 10.48 -18.62
C LYS A 17 14.25 11.73 -18.14
N LEU A 18 13.60 12.87 -18.29
CA LEU A 18 13.97 14.14 -17.66
C LEU A 18 12.84 14.54 -16.70
N ALA A 19 13.18 14.97 -15.49
CA ALA A 19 12.21 15.47 -14.50
C ALA A 19 12.82 16.57 -13.63
N GLY A 20 12.00 17.45 -13.09
CA GLY A 20 12.41 18.35 -12.01
C GLY A 20 12.64 17.58 -10.71
N ALA A 21 13.60 18.03 -9.90
CA ALA A 21 13.85 17.51 -8.57
C ALA A 21 14.42 18.62 -7.68
N TYR A 22 13.89 18.78 -6.50
CA TYR A 22 14.45 19.70 -5.53
C TYR A 22 15.77 19.16 -4.97
N TRP A 23 16.75 20.07 -4.79
CA TRP A 23 18.04 19.72 -4.20
C TRP A 23 17.83 19.06 -2.83
N ARG A 24 18.43 17.91 -2.63
CA ARG A 24 18.31 17.07 -1.43
C ARG A 24 16.87 16.66 -1.05
N GLY A 25 15.91 16.76 -1.98
CA GLY A 25 14.52 16.37 -1.75
C GLY A 25 13.71 17.37 -0.93
N ASP A 26 14.24 18.54 -0.60
CA ASP A 26 13.56 19.59 0.13
C ASP A 26 12.96 20.61 -0.86
N SER A 27 11.63 20.81 -0.79
CA SER A 27 10.89 21.73 -1.66
C SER A 27 11.26 23.21 -1.46
N ASN A 28 11.92 23.56 -0.38
CA ASN A 28 12.45 24.90 -0.13
C ASN A 28 13.76 25.20 -0.87
N ASN A 29 14.44 24.16 -1.35
CA ASN A 29 15.65 24.29 -2.11
C ASN A 29 15.39 24.52 -3.60
N GLU A 30 16.44 24.86 -4.34
CA GLU A 30 16.38 25.07 -5.78
C GLU A 30 15.92 23.81 -6.53
N MET A 31 15.13 24.03 -7.59
CA MET A 31 14.70 22.95 -8.48
C MET A 31 15.76 22.70 -9.55
N LEU A 32 16.27 21.50 -9.59
CA LEU A 32 17.25 21.01 -10.56
C LEU A 32 16.58 20.11 -11.60
N GLN A 33 17.27 19.91 -12.72
CA GLN A 33 16.88 18.89 -13.69
C GLN A 33 17.53 17.57 -13.35
N ARG A 34 16.72 16.53 -13.20
CA ARG A 34 17.18 15.15 -12.97
C ARG A 34 17.05 14.34 -14.25
N ILE A 35 18.20 13.87 -14.73
CA ILE A 35 18.28 12.99 -15.89
C ILE A 35 18.34 11.55 -15.42
N TYR A 36 17.43 10.73 -15.93
CA TYR A 36 17.39 9.30 -15.65
C TYR A 36 17.94 8.53 -16.83
N GLY A 37 18.61 7.44 -16.54
CA GLY A 37 19.14 6.54 -17.54
C GLY A 37 19.36 5.15 -16.98
N THR A 38 19.64 4.22 -17.87
CA THR A 38 19.98 2.83 -17.55
C THR A 38 21.18 2.40 -18.39
N ALA A 39 22.03 1.54 -17.84
CA ALA A 39 23.18 0.96 -18.54
C ALA A 39 23.17 -0.55 -18.36
N TRP A 40 23.55 -1.27 -19.40
CA TRP A 40 23.47 -2.73 -19.48
C TRP A 40 24.79 -3.29 -20.04
N PRO A 41 25.17 -4.54 -19.70
CA PRO A 41 26.40 -5.16 -20.20
C PRO A 41 26.42 -5.34 -21.72
N SER A 42 25.25 -5.46 -22.36
CA SER A 42 25.14 -5.66 -23.80
C SER A 42 23.93 -4.94 -24.39
N LYS A 43 24.02 -4.62 -25.68
CA LYS A 43 22.93 -4.03 -26.45
C LYS A 43 21.66 -4.88 -26.41
N LYS A 44 21.81 -6.21 -26.47
CA LYS A 44 20.66 -7.14 -26.40
C LYS A 44 19.90 -6.99 -25.10
N GLU A 45 20.59 -6.97 -23.95
CA GLU A 45 19.94 -6.80 -22.63
C GLU A 45 19.28 -5.43 -22.49
N LEU A 46 19.91 -4.37 -23.04
CA LEU A 46 19.29 -3.05 -23.09
C LEU A 46 18.01 -3.07 -23.92
N GLU A 47 18.03 -3.66 -25.10
CA GLU A 47 16.84 -3.78 -25.97
C GLU A 47 15.71 -4.60 -25.31
N GLU A 48 16.03 -5.72 -24.67
CA GLU A 48 15.07 -6.50 -23.88
C GLU A 48 14.47 -5.71 -22.72
N TYR A 49 15.28 -4.90 -22.03
CA TYR A 49 14.80 -4.02 -20.98
C TYR A 49 13.87 -2.92 -21.52
N LEU A 50 14.24 -2.26 -22.61
CA LEU A 50 13.43 -1.20 -23.22
C LEU A 50 12.12 -1.78 -23.76
N HIS A 51 12.14 -2.98 -24.33
CA HIS A 51 10.92 -3.68 -24.76
C HIS A 51 10.00 -3.97 -23.56
N ARG A 52 10.55 -4.44 -22.43
CA ARG A 52 9.75 -4.64 -21.19
C ARG A 52 9.12 -3.35 -20.69
N LEU A 53 9.83 -2.21 -20.77
CA LEU A 53 9.29 -0.91 -20.40
C LEU A 53 8.13 -0.50 -21.32
N GLU A 54 8.28 -0.69 -22.63
CA GLU A 54 7.23 -0.41 -23.61
C GLU A 54 5.98 -1.27 -23.37
N GLU A 55 6.17 -2.57 -23.11
CA GLU A 55 5.07 -3.48 -22.77
C GLU A 55 4.41 -3.11 -21.44
N ALA A 56 5.18 -2.67 -20.45
CA ALA A 56 4.65 -2.18 -19.18
C ALA A 56 3.81 -0.91 -19.38
N GLU A 57 4.24 0.02 -20.23
CA GLU A 57 3.49 1.24 -20.54
C GLU A 57 2.16 0.92 -21.27
N LYS A 58 2.16 -0.05 -22.17
CA LYS A 58 0.93 -0.53 -22.84
C LYS A 58 -0.08 -1.09 -21.83
N ARG A 59 0.40 -1.66 -20.72
CA ARG A 59 -0.40 -2.24 -19.63
C ARG A 59 -0.61 -1.30 -18.44
N ASP A 60 -0.25 -0.02 -18.56
CA ASP A 60 -0.44 0.95 -17.49
C ASP A 60 -1.92 1.00 -17.08
N HIS A 61 -2.18 0.76 -15.80
CA HIS A 61 -3.52 0.69 -15.24
C HIS A 61 -4.30 2.02 -15.40
N ARG A 62 -3.61 3.17 -15.45
CA ARG A 62 -4.23 4.49 -15.65
C ARG A 62 -4.79 4.60 -17.07
N ARG A 63 -4.06 4.07 -18.06
CA ARG A 63 -4.49 4.00 -19.45
C ARG A 63 -5.62 2.99 -19.63
N LEU A 64 -5.41 1.77 -19.17
CA LEU A 64 -6.41 0.69 -19.28
C LEU A 64 -7.68 1.03 -18.50
N GLY A 65 -7.55 1.59 -17.29
CA GLY A 65 -8.67 2.02 -16.47
C GLY A 65 -9.59 3.02 -17.20
N LYS A 66 -9.00 3.99 -17.89
CA LYS A 66 -9.74 4.95 -18.70
C LYS A 66 -10.36 4.31 -19.96
N GLN A 67 -9.57 3.49 -20.69
CA GLN A 67 -10.04 2.84 -21.93
C GLN A 67 -11.20 1.87 -21.71
N LEU A 68 -11.16 1.14 -20.58
CA LEU A 68 -12.14 0.13 -20.22
C LEU A 68 -13.26 0.67 -19.32
N ASP A 69 -13.22 1.96 -18.98
CA ASP A 69 -14.20 2.61 -18.11
C ASP A 69 -14.30 1.94 -16.73
N LEU A 70 -13.13 1.75 -16.07
CA LEU A 70 -13.05 1.05 -14.79
C LEU A 70 -13.09 1.99 -13.58
N PHE A 71 -12.45 3.15 -13.67
CA PHE A 71 -12.35 4.13 -12.58
C PHE A 71 -11.85 5.47 -13.09
N HIS A 72 -12.01 6.51 -12.26
CA HIS A 72 -11.37 7.81 -12.47
C HIS A 72 -10.92 8.45 -11.15
N PHE A 73 -10.12 9.51 -11.27
CA PHE A 73 -9.75 10.43 -10.20
C PHE A 73 -10.23 11.84 -10.55
N GLN A 74 -10.58 12.63 -9.55
CA GLN A 74 -10.99 14.02 -9.75
C GLN A 74 -10.52 14.92 -8.60
N GLU A 75 -10.62 16.24 -8.79
CA GLU A 75 -10.05 17.23 -7.87
C GLU A 75 -10.71 17.25 -6.49
N GLU A 76 -12.00 16.94 -6.40
CA GLU A 76 -12.74 16.95 -5.14
C GLU A 76 -12.33 15.84 -4.20
N ALA A 77 -11.64 14.79 -4.70
CA ALA A 77 -11.14 13.68 -3.93
C ALA A 77 -9.74 13.25 -4.38
N PRO A 78 -8.71 14.09 -4.18
CA PRO A 78 -7.37 13.85 -4.70
C PRO A 78 -6.74 12.60 -4.08
N GLY A 79 -6.37 11.65 -4.94
CA GLY A 79 -5.82 10.36 -4.51
C GLY A 79 -6.84 9.37 -3.96
N MET A 80 -8.13 9.60 -4.20
CA MET A 80 -9.22 8.69 -3.86
C MET A 80 -9.93 8.26 -5.15
N VAL A 81 -10.24 6.98 -5.25
CA VAL A 81 -10.70 6.35 -6.49
C VAL A 81 -12.21 6.37 -6.59
N PHE A 82 -12.74 6.84 -7.73
CA PHE A 82 -14.12 6.65 -8.11
C PHE A 82 -14.23 5.40 -8.99
N TRP A 83 -14.74 4.32 -8.43
CA TRP A 83 -14.90 3.06 -9.14
C TRP A 83 -16.19 3.07 -9.98
N HIS A 84 -16.08 2.75 -11.27
CA HIS A 84 -17.22 2.54 -12.15
C HIS A 84 -17.73 1.09 -12.05
N ASP A 85 -18.90 0.79 -12.60
CA ASP A 85 -19.53 -0.53 -12.49
C ASP A 85 -18.59 -1.68 -12.88
N LYS A 86 -17.93 -1.58 -14.02
CA LYS A 86 -16.99 -2.64 -14.49
C LYS A 86 -15.78 -2.80 -13.56
N GLY A 87 -15.20 -1.69 -13.13
CA GLY A 87 -14.07 -1.69 -12.20
C GLY A 87 -14.47 -2.21 -10.84
N TRP A 88 -15.65 -1.83 -10.35
CA TRP A 88 -16.19 -2.31 -9.09
C TRP A 88 -16.47 -3.81 -9.10
N ARG A 89 -16.94 -4.36 -10.21
CA ARG A 89 -17.12 -5.81 -10.38
C ARG A 89 -15.80 -6.57 -10.27
N ILE A 90 -14.75 -6.10 -10.94
CA ILE A 90 -13.43 -6.72 -10.83
C ILE A 90 -12.93 -6.63 -9.39
N TYR A 91 -13.09 -5.47 -8.76
CA TYR A 91 -12.69 -5.24 -7.38
C TYR A 91 -13.38 -6.22 -6.41
N THR A 92 -14.71 -6.36 -6.51
CA THR A 92 -15.49 -7.25 -5.64
C THR A 92 -15.17 -8.72 -5.87
N LEU A 93 -14.93 -9.14 -7.12
CA LEU A 93 -14.50 -10.52 -7.42
C LEU A 93 -13.15 -10.86 -6.77
N VAL A 94 -12.18 -9.94 -6.84
CA VAL A 94 -10.88 -10.12 -6.16
C VAL A 94 -11.07 -10.18 -4.64
N GLN A 95 -11.89 -9.29 -4.08
CA GLN A 95 -12.19 -9.27 -2.66
C GLN A 95 -12.89 -10.57 -2.19
N GLU A 96 -13.84 -11.09 -2.96
CA GLU A 96 -14.53 -12.35 -2.66
C GLU A 96 -13.58 -13.54 -2.71
N TYR A 97 -12.67 -13.56 -3.70
CA TYR A 97 -11.63 -14.57 -3.78
C TYR A 97 -10.74 -14.55 -2.52
N MET A 98 -10.24 -13.39 -2.13
CA MET A 98 -9.42 -13.24 -0.94
C MET A 98 -10.17 -13.63 0.34
N ARG A 99 -11.43 -13.22 0.47
CA ARG A 99 -12.32 -13.62 1.58
C ARG A 99 -12.45 -15.13 1.69
N ALA A 100 -12.62 -15.81 0.55
CA ALA A 100 -12.70 -17.26 0.52
C ALA A 100 -11.38 -17.92 0.94
N GLN A 101 -10.22 -17.37 0.52
CA GLN A 101 -8.92 -17.89 0.94
C GLN A 101 -8.69 -17.69 2.44
N LEU A 102 -8.93 -16.51 2.97
CA LEU A 102 -8.78 -16.21 4.40
C LEU A 102 -9.66 -17.13 5.26
N ARG A 103 -10.93 -17.30 4.88
CA ARG A 103 -11.87 -18.19 5.60
C ARG A 103 -11.41 -19.66 5.60
N ARG A 104 -10.89 -20.16 4.46
CA ARG A 104 -10.34 -21.53 4.35
C ARG A 104 -9.12 -21.76 5.26
N HIS A 105 -8.37 -20.69 5.54
CA HIS A 105 -7.18 -20.74 6.40
C HIS A 105 -7.45 -20.32 7.85
N GLY A 106 -8.73 -20.29 8.25
CA GLY A 106 -9.13 -20.08 9.65
C GLY A 106 -9.06 -18.63 10.13
N TYR A 107 -9.07 -17.66 9.22
CA TYR A 107 -9.18 -16.25 9.59
C TYR A 107 -10.64 -15.88 9.85
N LEU A 108 -10.89 -15.18 10.94
CA LEU A 108 -12.18 -14.61 11.31
C LEU A 108 -12.29 -13.19 10.74
N GLU A 109 -13.27 -12.95 9.89
CA GLU A 109 -13.50 -11.63 9.33
C GLU A 109 -14.14 -10.72 10.38
N VAL A 110 -13.53 -9.56 10.59
CA VAL A 110 -14.01 -8.50 11.48
C VAL A 110 -14.19 -7.20 10.70
N ASN A 111 -14.87 -6.22 11.29
CA ASN A 111 -14.98 -4.88 10.74
C ASN A 111 -14.87 -3.86 11.87
N THR A 112 -13.96 -2.90 11.74
CA THR A 112 -13.69 -1.90 12.75
C THR A 112 -14.06 -0.49 12.27
N PRO A 113 -14.38 0.45 13.19
CA PRO A 113 -14.75 1.82 12.83
C PRO A 113 -13.66 2.52 12.00
N GLU A 114 -14.10 3.32 11.02
CA GLU A 114 -13.18 4.11 10.19
C GLU A 114 -12.73 5.41 10.90
N VAL A 115 -13.62 6.01 11.68
CA VAL A 115 -13.34 7.24 12.46
C VAL A 115 -13.16 6.84 13.92
N VAL A 116 -11.97 7.10 14.46
CA VAL A 116 -11.55 6.65 15.79
C VAL A 116 -10.91 7.79 16.56
N ASP A 117 -11.18 7.87 17.85
CA ASP A 117 -10.61 8.89 18.77
C ASP A 117 -9.08 8.88 18.68
N ILE A 118 -8.48 10.06 18.62
CA ILE A 118 -7.02 10.25 18.47
C ILE A 118 -6.22 9.55 19.57
N ARG A 119 -6.78 9.43 20.77
CA ARG A 119 -6.13 8.78 21.92
C ARG A 119 -5.75 7.31 21.66
N LEU A 120 -6.48 6.60 20.78
CA LEU A 120 -6.09 5.24 20.41
C LEU A 120 -4.75 5.22 19.64
N TRP A 121 -4.55 6.22 18.79
CA TRP A 121 -3.33 6.39 18.00
C TRP A 121 -2.14 6.88 18.85
N GLU A 122 -2.41 7.73 19.84
CA GLU A 122 -1.43 8.15 20.85
C GLU A 122 -0.99 6.93 21.69
N LYS A 123 -1.94 6.20 22.27
CA LYS A 123 -1.67 5.01 23.09
C LYS A 123 -0.86 3.93 22.34
N SER A 124 -1.08 3.78 21.06
CA SER A 124 -0.39 2.80 20.21
C SER A 124 0.94 3.32 19.64
N GLY A 125 1.32 4.58 19.91
CA GLY A 125 2.56 5.21 19.42
C GLY A 125 2.54 5.57 17.93
N HIS A 126 1.38 5.44 17.27
CA HIS A 126 1.26 5.78 15.84
C HIS A 126 1.17 7.28 15.62
N ALA A 127 0.53 8.04 16.54
CA ALA A 127 0.44 9.48 16.45
C ALA A 127 1.82 10.15 16.45
N ASP A 128 2.75 9.68 17.28
CA ASP A 128 4.10 10.24 17.37
C ASP A 128 4.88 10.20 16.05
N LYS A 129 4.61 9.19 15.22
CA LYS A 129 5.36 8.94 13.98
C LYS A 129 4.62 9.38 12.73
N PHE A 130 3.30 9.34 12.72
CA PHE A 130 2.48 9.42 11.52
C PHE A 130 1.36 10.46 11.57
N ILE A 131 1.30 11.34 12.60
CA ILE A 131 0.22 12.32 12.75
C ILE A 131 0.08 13.22 11.51
N GLN A 132 1.21 13.55 10.85
CA GLN A 132 1.22 14.38 9.64
C GLN A 132 0.58 13.69 8.44
N ASP A 133 0.55 12.36 8.44
CA ASP A 133 -0.04 11.53 7.40
C ASP A 133 -1.48 11.08 7.74
N MET A 134 -2.08 11.59 8.83
CA MET A 134 -3.45 11.28 9.23
C MET A 134 -4.42 12.35 8.77
N PHE A 135 -5.62 11.92 8.35
CA PHE A 135 -6.76 12.82 8.23
C PHE A 135 -7.39 12.99 9.60
N LEU A 136 -7.35 14.23 10.12
CA LEU A 136 -7.91 14.56 11.42
C LEU A 136 -9.26 15.26 11.25
N THR A 137 -10.16 15.03 12.18
CA THR A 137 -11.45 15.72 12.27
C THR A 137 -11.81 15.95 13.73
N GLU A 138 -12.71 16.89 13.98
CA GLU A 138 -13.19 17.24 15.31
C GLU A 138 -14.72 17.14 15.34
N SER A 139 -15.25 16.59 16.41
CA SER A 139 -16.69 16.55 16.69
C SER A 139 -16.90 16.54 18.21
N GLU A 140 -17.87 17.33 18.71
CA GLU A 140 -18.26 17.39 20.13
C GLU A 140 -17.06 17.63 21.07
N ASN A 141 -16.14 18.54 20.69
CA ASN A 141 -14.90 18.85 21.39
C ASN A 141 -13.95 17.64 21.57
N ARG A 142 -14.02 16.68 20.65
CA ARG A 142 -13.10 15.54 20.60
C ARG A 142 -12.40 15.47 19.25
N ASN A 143 -11.12 15.13 19.28
CA ASN A 143 -10.32 14.92 18.09
C ASN A 143 -10.39 13.45 17.66
N TYR A 144 -10.63 13.24 16.39
CA TYR A 144 -10.68 11.93 15.75
C TYR A 144 -9.69 11.87 14.59
N ALA A 145 -9.27 10.67 14.25
CA ALA A 145 -8.56 10.39 13.01
C ALA A 145 -9.36 9.40 12.17
N ILE A 146 -9.35 9.58 10.86
CA ILE A 146 -9.76 8.52 9.94
C ILE A 146 -8.63 7.50 9.93
N LYS A 147 -8.91 6.23 10.21
CA LYS A 147 -7.89 5.23 10.49
C LYS A 147 -6.88 5.09 9.34
N PRO A 148 -5.56 5.21 9.63
CA PRO A 148 -4.50 4.99 8.64
C PRO A 148 -4.11 3.52 8.51
N MET A 149 -4.54 2.67 9.46
CA MET A 149 -4.28 1.23 9.55
C MET A 149 -5.27 0.54 10.50
N ASN A 150 -5.31 -0.79 10.50
CA ASN A 150 -6.28 -1.57 11.28
C ASN A 150 -5.72 -2.09 12.62
N CYS A 151 -4.40 -2.15 12.79
CA CYS A 151 -3.72 -2.82 13.91
C CYS A 151 -4.26 -2.44 15.29
N PRO A 152 -4.36 -1.15 15.69
CA PRO A 152 -4.87 -0.79 17.01
C PRO A 152 -6.33 -1.21 17.23
N CYS A 153 -7.13 -1.21 16.17
CA CYS A 153 -8.55 -1.58 16.24
C CYS A 153 -8.73 -3.10 16.45
N HIS A 154 -7.94 -3.93 15.77
CA HIS A 154 -7.93 -5.39 16.01
C HIS A 154 -7.51 -5.74 17.44
N ILE A 155 -6.53 -5.00 18.00
CA ILE A 155 -6.13 -5.16 19.40
C ILE A 155 -7.30 -4.82 20.34
N GLN A 156 -8.15 -3.82 20.01
CA GLN A 156 -9.34 -3.54 20.83
C GLN A 156 -10.35 -4.69 20.81
N ILE A 157 -10.53 -5.37 19.67
CA ILE A 157 -11.37 -6.58 19.61
C ILE A 157 -10.80 -7.68 20.50
N TYR A 158 -9.49 -7.93 20.37
CA TYR A 158 -8.80 -8.93 21.21
C TYR A 158 -8.93 -8.66 22.71
N ASN A 159 -8.89 -7.39 23.09
CA ASN A 159 -8.96 -6.95 24.50
C ASN A 159 -10.38 -6.92 25.09
N GLN A 160 -11.44 -7.25 24.33
CA GLN A 160 -12.83 -7.20 24.85
C GLN A 160 -13.16 -8.32 25.82
N GLY A 161 -12.39 -9.40 25.85
CA GLY A 161 -12.65 -10.54 26.72
C GLY A 161 -11.38 -11.15 27.31
N LEU A 162 -11.58 -12.08 28.23
CA LEU A 162 -10.49 -12.93 28.70
C LEU A 162 -10.22 -14.00 27.64
N VAL A 163 -9.11 -13.86 26.91
CA VAL A 163 -8.65 -14.85 25.95
C VAL A 163 -7.72 -15.81 26.66
N SER A 164 -8.06 -17.10 26.62
CA SER A 164 -7.17 -18.14 27.13
C SER A 164 -6.04 -18.42 26.12
N TYR A 165 -4.86 -18.79 26.61
CA TYR A 165 -3.80 -19.29 25.73
C TYR A 165 -4.22 -20.51 24.90
N ARG A 166 -5.28 -21.23 25.32
CA ARG A 166 -5.86 -22.37 24.58
C ARG A 166 -6.68 -21.95 23.37
N ASP A 167 -7.09 -20.68 23.29
CA ASP A 167 -7.85 -20.12 22.18
C ASP A 167 -6.92 -19.58 21.09
N LEU A 168 -5.61 -19.62 21.32
CA LEU A 168 -4.59 -19.19 20.37
C LEU A 168 -4.11 -20.35 19.50
N PRO A 169 -3.75 -20.11 18.25
CA PRO A 169 -3.69 -18.79 17.59
C PRO A 169 -5.08 -18.28 17.19
N LEU A 170 -5.33 -16.98 17.42
CA LEU A 170 -6.50 -16.25 16.94
C LEU A 170 -6.11 -15.40 15.73
N ARG A 171 -6.75 -15.63 14.59
CA ARG A 171 -6.46 -14.92 13.34
C ARG A 171 -7.64 -14.03 13.00
N LEU A 172 -7.46 -12.71 13.07
CA LEU A 172 -8.46 -11.72 12.69
C LEU A 172 -8.07 -11.14 11.33
N ALA A 173 -9.04 -10.99 10.42
CA ALA A 173 -8.83 -10.36 9.12
C ALA A 173 -9.90 -9.30 8.85
N GLU A 174 -9.57 -8.24 8.14
CA GLU A 174 -10.47 -7.15 7.80
C GLU A 174 -10.18 -6.64 6.40
N PHE A 175 -11.21 -6.41 5.59
CA PHE A 175 -11.11 -5.55 4.39
C PHE A 175 -11.27 -4.09 4.81
N GLY A 176 -10.28 -3.59 5.53
CA GLY A 176 -10.34 -2.29 6.21
C GLY A 176 -10.10 -1.13 5.27
N SER A 177 -11.00 -0.13 5.30
CA SER A 177 -10.80 1.14 4.61
C SER A 177 -9.82 2.01 5.41
N CYS A 178 -8.66 2.27 4.84
CA CYS A 178 -7.60 3.09 5.44
C CYS A 178 -7.37 4.36 4.64
N HIS A 179 -7.01 5.45 5.33
CA HIS A 179 -6.75 6.74 4.71
C HIS A 179 -5.42 7.31 5.19
N ARG A 180 -4.60 7.78 4.24
CA ARG A 180 -3.31 8.43 4.53
C ARG A 180 -3.18 9.73 3.76
N ASN A 181 -2.94 10.83 4.45
CA ASN A 181 -2.81 12.16 3.87
C ASN A 181 -1.40 12.39 3.28
N GLY A 182 -0.98 11.49 2.38
CA GLY A 182 0.30 11.63 1.69
C GLY A 182 0.37 12.87 0.79
N PRO A 183 1.58 13.40 0.52
CA PRO A 183 1.77 14.59 -0.31
C PRO A 183 1.27 14.35 -1.74
N SER A 184 0.64 15.37 -2.34
CA SER A 184 0.04 15.27 -3.69
C SER A 184 1.04 14.86 -4.77
N GLY A 185 2.27 15.32 -4.69
CA GLY A 185 3.34 14.97 -5.64
C GLY A 185 3.80 13.51 -5.59
N ALA A 186 3.39 12.75 -4.57
CA ALA A 186 3.70 11.33 -4.46
C ALA A 186 2.59 10.42 -4.99
N LEU A 187 1.41 10.96 -5.33
CA LEU A 187 0.27 10.17 -5.81
C LEU A 187 0.56 9.57 -7.19
N HIS A 188 0.16 8.31 -7.40
CA HIS A 188 0.43 7.60 -8.64
C HIS A 188 -0.66 6.57 -8.98
N GLY A 189 -1.70 6.98 -9.68
CA GLY A 189 -2.81 6.11 -10.08
C GLY A 189 -3.34 5.29 -8.91
N LEU A 190 -3.57 4.00 -9.12
CA LEU A 190 -3.98 3.05 -8.07
C LEU A 190 -2.81 2.59 -7.17
N MET A 191 -1.56 2.84 -7.57
CA MET A 191 -0.38 2.34 -6.85
C MET A 191 -0.05 3.17 -5.60
N ARG A 192 -0.41 4.45 -5.59
CA ARG A 192 -0.23 5.32 -4.43
C ARG A 192 -1.40 6.29 -4.30
N VAL A 193 -2.28 5.98 -3.40
CA VAL A 193 -3.55 6.65 -3.14
C VAL A 193 -3.62 7.17 -1.71
N ARG A 194 -4.61 8.00 -1.42
CA ARG A 194 -4.92 8.47 -0.06
C ARG A 194 -6.01 7.66 0.63
N ALA A 195 -6.88 7.00 -0.14
CA ALA A 195 -7.90 6.08 0.37
C ALA A 195 -7.75 4.72 -0.30
N PHE A 196 -7.64 3.66 0.48
CA PHE A 196 -7.45 2.30 0.01
C PHE A 196 -8.07 1.29 0.97
N LYS A 197 -8.37 0.10 0.47
CA LYS A 197 -8.72 -1.05 1.31
C LYS A 197 -7.56 -2.01 1.39
N GLN A 198 -7.35 -2.58 2.57
CA GLN A 198 -6.39 -3.64 2.82
C GLN A 198 -7.14 -4.91 3.19
N ASP A 199 -6.72 -6.03 2.65
CA ASP A 199 -6.99 -7.37 3.15
C ASP A 199 -6.00 -7.67 4.29
N ASP A 200 -6.15 -6.93 5.38
CA ASP A 200 -5.22 -6.90 6.50
C ASP A 200 -5.57 -7.96 7.54
N ALA A 201 -4.56 -8.58 8.13
CA ALA A 201 -4.76 -9.60 9.14
C ALA A 201 -3.78 -9.47 10.30
N HIS A 202 -4.25 -9.84 11.50
CA HIS A 202 -3.45 -9.89 12.72
C HIS A 202 -3.61 -11.25 13.36
N ILE A 203 -2.50 -11.90 13.66
CA ILE A 203 -2.44 -13.21 14.29
C ILE A 203 -1.97 -13.01 15.72
N PHE A 204 -2.85 -13.31 16.68
CA PHE A 204 -2.52 -13.35 18.10
C PHE A 204 -2.12 -14.77 18.45
N CYS A 205 -0.88 -14.96 18.87
CA CYS A 205 -0.33 -16.28 19.11
C CYS A 205 0.70 -16.26 20.25
N THR A 206 1.05 -17.44 20.78
CA THR A 206 2.15 -17.55 21.75
C THR A 206 3.51 -17.47 21.03
N PRO A 207 4.61 -17.15 21.74
CA PRO A 207 5.94 -17.13 21.13
C PRO A 207 6.31 -18.44 20.40
N GLU A 208 5.88 -19.59 20.95
CA GLU A 208 6.14 -20.92 20.39
C GLU A 208 5.39 -21.14 19.06
N GLN A 209 4.25 -20.47 18.87
CA GLN A 209 3.42 -20.59 17.68
C GLN A 209 3.90 -19.70 16.51
N VAL A 210 4.71 -18.66 16.76
CA VAL A 210 5.11 -17.66 15.76
C VAL A 210 5.73 -18.32 14.53
N GLY A 211 6.61 -19.30 14.69
CA GLY A 211 7.28 -19.97 13.57
C GLY A 211 6.28 -20.71 12.66
N ALA A 212 5.36 -21.45 13.24
CA ALA A 212 4.35 -22.21 12.50
C ALA A 212 3.35 -21.27 11.78
N GLU A 213 2.89 -20.21 12.46
CA GLU A 213 1.97 -19.23 11.88
C GLU A 213 2.62 -18.46 10.73
N SER A 214 3.89 -18.07 10.87
CA SER A 214 4.64 -17.41 9.79
C SER A 214 4.81 -18.31 8.57
N ALA A 215 5.13 -19.60 8.78
CA ALA A 215 5.24 -20.56 7.68
C ALA A 215 3.91 -20.76 6.96
N ALA A 216 2.81 -20.94 7.71
CA ALA A 216 1.47 -21.09 7.14
C ALA A 216 1.04 -19.85 6.34
N PHE A 217 1.38 -18.64 6.81
CA PHE A 217 1.12 -17.40 6.08
C PHE A 217 1.92 -17.32 4.76
N ILE A 218 3.20 -17.69 4.78
CA ILE A 218 4.04 -17.73 3.57
C ILE A 218 3.49 -18.75 2.56
N GLU A 219 3.05 -19.94 2.99
CA GLU A 219 2.41 -20.90 2.11
C GLU A 219 1.12 -20.37 1.49
N LEU A 220 0.31 -19.63 2.26
CA LEU A 220 -0.89 -18.97 1.75
C LEU A 220 -0.55 -17.96 0.66
N LEU A 221 0.48 -17.13 0.85
CA LEU A 221 0.95 -16.18 -0.17
C LEU A 221 1.33 -16.89 -1.48
N TYR A 222 2.11 -17.97 -1.42
CA TYR A 222 2.49 -18.74 -2.61
C TYR A 222 1.31 -19.43 -3.32
N LYS A 223 0.21 -19.66 -2.64
CA LYS A 223 -1.02 -20.20 -3.26
C LYS A 223 -1.85 -19.12 -3.94
N ILE A 224 -1.74 -17.87 -3.48
CA ILE A 224 -2.50 -16.74 -4.03
C ILE A 224 -1.80 -16.14 -5.24
N TYR A 225 -0.47 -16.02 -5.19
CA TYR A 225 0.40 -15.42 -6.22
C TYR A 225 1.20 -16.47 -7.00
#